data_a2bcaaf4c0d66cde5067e38fd51d1edc
#
_entry.id   a2bcaaf4c0d66cde5067e38fd51d1edc
#
_cell.length_a   1.000
_cell.length_b   1.000
_cell.length_c   1.000
_cell.angle_alpha   90.00
_cell.angle_beta   90.00
_cell.angle_gamma   90.00
#
_symmetry.space_group_name_H-M   'P 1'
#
loop_
_entity.id
_entity.type
_entity.pdbx_description
1 polymer ?
#
loop_
_entity_poly.entity_id
_entity_poly.type
_entity_poly.pdbx_seq_one_letter_code
_entity_poly.pdbx_strand_id
1 'polypeptide(L)'
;MRSSFALLPLLLAACTVTQTTRPATELYARSFGTARPVTLLVVLHGDAPTANPGYQYDFAQTLAARIPNSRVVALLRPGYEDPQGNRSPGERGLTTGDNYTPDRLDAVSDSLRRLRARYPRARLVLIGHSGGAAMAADLAGTRPELVDGLLLAACPCSLPEWRQHMKARLPAAPFDQPVRSLDPLQTVGGAQLDLRAALVVGADDPITPPKFSRAYAEALALRGIATDYRVLPGKGHDILDDPEVLSAAERLAAALPKKG
;
A
#
# COMPACT_ATOMS: atom_id res chain seq x y z
N MET A 1 -57.97 -25.92 -48.21
CA MET A 1 -56.68 -25.28 -48.21
C MET A 1 -56.21 -25.06 -46.77
N ARG A 2 -55.28 -25.88 -46.29
CA ARG A 2 -54.72 -25.75 -44.93
C ARG A 2 -53.27 -25.23 -45.04
N SER A 3 -53.07 -24.01 -44.58
CA SER A 3 -51.72 -23.37 -44.55
C SER A 3 -51.02 -23.80 -43.26
N SER A 4 -49.91 -24.53 -43.39
CA SER A 4 -49.03 -24.87 -42.30
C SER A 4 -47.97 -23.77 -42.12
N PHE A 5 -47.99 -23.10 -40.97
CA PHE A 5 -46.93 -22.18 -40.57
C PHE A 5 -45.80 -22.99 -39.88
N ALA A 6 -44.61 -22.98 -40.46
CA ALA A 6 -43.44 -23.55 -39.86
C ALA A 6 -42.77 -22.49 -38.96
N LEU A 7 -42.71 -22.76 -37.66
CA LEU A 7 -41.90 -21.95 -36.71
C LEU A 7 -40.45 -22.35 -36.82
N LEU A 8 -39.63 -21.40 -37.16
CA LEU A 8 -38.16 -21.53 -37.17
C LEU A 8 -37.62 -21.20 -35.74
N PRO A 9 -36.87 -22.09 -35.09
CA PRO A 9 -36.30 -21.76 -33.79
C PRO A 9 -35.11 -20.83 -33.96
N LEU A 10 -35.15 -19.66 -33.28
CA LEU A 10 -34.06 -18.72 -33.15
C LEU A 10 -33.03 -19.30 -32.15
N LEU A 11 -31.89 -19.77 -32.63
CA LEU A 11 -30.76 -20.15 -31.80
C LEU A 11 -30.03 -18.88 -31.31
N LEU A 12 -30.26 -18.51 -30.08
CA LEU A 12 -29.47 -17.53 -29.36
C LEU A 12 -28.08 -18.14 -29.02
N ALA A 13 -27.08 -17.78 -29.77
CA ALA A 13 -25.67 -18.07 -29.42
C ALA A 13 -25.28 -17.20 -28.21
N ALA A 14 -25.24 -17.80 -27.02
CA ALA A 14 -24.65 -17.18 -25.87
C ALA A 14 -23.13 -17.08 -26.03
N CYS A 15 -22.61 -15.88 -26.32
CA CYS A 15 -21.18 -15.60 -26.23
C CYS A 15 -20.75 -15.70 -24.75
N THR A 16 -20.22 -16.86 -24.36
CA THR A 16 -19.49 -17.00 -23.09
C THR A 16 -18.17 -16.24 -23.23
N VAL A 17 -18.09 -15.06 -22.64
CA VAL A 17 -16.82 -14.36 -22.44
C VAL A 17 -16.03 -15.15 -21.42
N THR A 18 -15.08 -15.96 -21.88
CA THR A 18 -14.10 -16.61 -21.02
C THR A 18 -13.19 -15.52 -20.49
N GLN A 19 -13.41 -15.08 -19.24
CA GLN A 19 -12.42 -14.29 -18.53
C GLN A 19 -11.18 -15.17 -18.37
N THR A 20 -10.15 -14.91 -19.15
CA THR A 20 -8.80 -15.43 -18.91
C THR A 20 -8.31 -14.76 -17.61
N THR A 21 -8.46 -15.44 -16.49
CA THR A 21 -7.82 -15.07 -15.23
C THR A 21 -6.32 -15.14 -15.45
N ARG A 22 -5.68 -13.95 -15.53
CA ARG A 22 -4.22 -13.84 -15.51
C ARG A 22 -3.72 -14.55 -14.25
N PRO A 23 -2.74 -15.48 -14.33
CA PRO A 23 -2.23 -16.12 -13.14
C PRO A 23 -1.73 -15.05 -12.18
N ALA A 24 -2.24 -15.09 -10.94
CA ALA A 24 -1.85 -14.14 -9.90
C ALA A 24 -0.34 -14.26 -9.68
N THR A 25 0.39 -13.19 -9.94
CA THR A 25 1.83 -13.12 -9.79
C THR A 25 2.13 -12.99 -8.29
N GLU A 26 2.74 -14.00 -7.67
CA GLU A 26 3.05 -13.99 -6.25
C GLU A 26 4.28 -13.12 -5.98
N LEU A 27 4.11 -12.08 -5.14
CA LEU A 27 5.23 -11.26 -4.69
C LEU A 27 6.02 -12.00 -3.61
N TYR A 28 7.33 -11.86 -3.63
CA TYR A 28 8.19 -12.39 -2.57
C TYR A 28 7.88 -11.69 -1.23
N ALA A 29 7.86 -12.47 -0.16
CA ALA A 29 7.57 -11.96 1.17
C ALA A 29 8.30 -12.74 2.25
N ARG A 30 8.67 -12.05 3.34
CA ARG A 30 9.06 -12.67 4.61
C ARG A 30 7.95 -12.46 5.62
N SER A 31 7.70 -13.49 6.43
CA SER A 31 6.60 -13.46 7.39
C SER A 31 7.05 -13.85 8.79
N PHE A 32 6.59 -13.09 9.77
CA PHE A 32 6.95 -13.24 11.18
C PHE A 32 5.68 -13.32 12.06
N GLY A 33 5.79 -13.88 13.27
CA GLY A 33 4.68 -13.95 14.23
C GLY A 33 3.84 -15.22 14.12
N THR A 34 2.59 -15.19 14.64
CA THR A 34 1.76 -16.37 14.83
C THR A 34 1.13 -16.92 13.55
N ALA A 35 0.80 -18.21 13.55
CA ALA A 35 0.04 -18.85 12.47
C ALA A 35 -1.48 -18.55 12.52
N ARG A 36 -1.98 -18.08 13.68
CA ARG A 36 -3.41 -17.74 13.89
C ARG A 36 -3.55 -16.30 14.38
N PRO A 37 -3.29 -15.32 13.50
CA PRO A 37 -3.33 -13.91 13.90
C PRO A 37 -4.75 -13.39 14.09
N VAL A 38 -4.90 -12.43 15.00
CA VAL A 38 -6.05 -11.53 15.08
C VAL A 38 -5.78 -10.23 14.30
N THR A 39 -4.49 -9.89 14.12
CA THR A 39 -4.04 -8.75 13.31
C THR A 39 -3.00 -9.21 12.30
N LEU A 40 -3.25 -8.89 11.05
CA LEU A 40 -2.34 -9.07 9.93
C LEU A 40 -1.75 -7.70 9.56
N LEU A 41 -0.42 -7.54 9.66
CA LEU A 41 0.26 -6.32 9.27
C LEU A 41 1.06 -6.61 8.00
N VAL A 42 0.90 -5.78 6.98
CA VAL A 42 1.64 -5.91 5.72
C VAL A 42 2.49 -4.67 5.52
N VAL A 43 3.80 -4.88 5.29
CA VAL A 43 4.79 -3.80 5.21
C VAL A 43 5.30 -3.66 3.78
N LEU A 44 5.25 -2.43 3.25
CA LEU A 44 5.78 -2.02 1.95
C LEU A 44 6.99 -1.09 2.13
N HIS A 45 8.12 -1.46 1.54
CA HIS A 45 9.34 -0.64 1.53
C HIS A 45 9.22 0.59 0.60
N GLY A 46 10.13 1.55 0.73
CA GLY A 46 10.24 2.76 -0.10
C GLY A 46 10.74 2.51 -1.52
N ASP A 47 10.83 3.56 -2.31
CA ASP A 47 11.48 3.51 -3.62
C ASP A 47 13.00 3.34 -3.47
N ALA A 48 13.56 2.45 -4.27
CA ALA A 48 14.97 2.17 -4.33
C ALA A 48 15.37 1.85 -5.78
N PRO A 49 15.41 2.85 -6.68
CA PRO A 49 15.61 2.60 -8.11
C PRO A 49 16.98 1.96 -8.43
N THR A 50 17.98 2.20 -7.58
CA THR A 50 19.36 1.72 -7.76
C THR A 50 19.84 0.80 -6.64
N ALA A 51 18.99 0.49 -5.65
CA ALA A 51 19.34 -0.34 -4.51
C ALA A 51 18.38 -1.50 -4.30
N ASN A 52 18.77 -2.47 -3.49
CA ASN A 52 17.99 -3.65 -3.13
C ASN A 52 17.47 -3.47 -1.70
N PRO A 53 16.17 -3.18 -1.48
CA PRO A 53 15.61 -2.93 -0.15
C PRO A 53 15.53 -4.22 0.67
N GLY A 54 15.88 -4.14 1.97
CA GLY A 54 15.81 -5.25 2.92
C GLY A 54 15.40 -4.82 4.33
N TYR A 55 15.46 -3.51 4.63
CA TYR A 55 15.18 -2.94 5.96
C TYR A 55 13.74 -3.20 6.47
N GLN A 56 12.79 -3.42 5.57
CA GLN A 56 11.42 -3.77 5.92
C GLN A 56 11.30 -5.13 6.62
N TYR A 57 12.29 -6.02 6.46
CA TYR A 57 12.26 -7.34 7.10
C TYR A 57 12.59 -7.25 8.59
N ASP A 58 13.60 -6.45 8.96
CA ASP A 58 13.98 -6.25 10.36
C ASP A 58 12.88 -5.49 11.12
N PHE A 59 12.28 -4.48 10.48
CA PHE A 59 11.10 -3.81 11.01
C PHE A 59 9.93 -4.78 11.24
N ALA A 60 9.63 -5.64 10.26
CA ALA A 60 8.54 -6.62 10.37
C ALA A 60 8.80 -7.65 11.48
N GLN A 61 10.04 -8.09 11.65
CA GLN A 61 10.43 -8.99 12.73
C GLN A 61 10.26 -8.33 14.10
N THR A 62 10.73 -7.10 14.26
CA THR A 62 10.58 -6.30 15.48
C THR A 62 9.10 -6.09 15.80
N LEU A 63 8.30 -5.73 14.82
CA LEU A 63 6.87 -5.46 14.99
C LEU A 63 6.11 -6.72 15.41
N ALA A 64 6.46 -7.90 14.85
CA ALA A 64 5.85 -9.18 15.22
C ALA A 64 6.16 -9.58 16.67
N ALA A 65 7.32 -9.19 17.20
CA ALA A 65 7.67 -9.39 18.61
C ALA A 65 6.92 -8.46 19.54
N ARG A 66 6.55 -7.25 19.07
CA ARG A 66 5.87 -6.23 19.91
C ARG A 66 4.35 -6.36 19.91
N ILE A 67 3.73 -6.83 18.84
CA ILE A 67 2.26 -6.96 18.75
C ILE A 67 1.84 -8.42 18.93
N PRO A 68 1.31 -8.79 20.11
CA PRO A 68 0.84 -10.15 20.38
C PRO A 68 -0.25 -10.60 19.40
N ASN A 69 -0.27 -11.89 19.09
CA ASN A 69 -1.26 -12.48 18.19
C ASN A 69 -1.31 -11.83 16.80
N SER A 70 -0.18 -11.27 16.34
CA SER A 70 -0.04 -10.72 15.01
C SER A 70 0.70 -11.65 14.04
N ARG A 71 0.44 -11.47 12.75
CA ARG A 71 1.28 -11.93 11.65
C ARG A 71 1.74 -10.71 10.89
N VAL A 72 3.05 -10.53 10.76
CA VAL A 72 3.63 -9.43 9.99
C VAL A 72 4.25 -10.00 8.72
N VAL A 73 3.87 -9.45 7.58
CA VAL A 73 4.31 -9.86 6.25
C VAL A 73 5.00 -8.67 5.58
N ALA A 74 6.32 -8.74 5.42
CA ALA A 74 7.07 -7.75 4.67
C ALA A 74 7.12 -8.17 3.20
N LEU A 75 6.42 -7.44 2.35
CA LEU A 75 6.38 -7.66 0.90
C LEU A 75 7.57 -6.98 0.23
N LEU A 76 8.19 -7.69 -0.71
CA LEU A 76 9.06 -7.10 -1.70
C LEU A 76 8.19 -6.62 -2.86
N ARG A 77 8.17 -5.31 -3.12
CA ARG A 77 7.29 -4.68 -4.12
C ARG A 77 7.57 -5.22 -5.54
N PRO A 78 6.62 -5.10 -6.48
CA PRO A 78 6.77 -5.60 -7.86
C PRO A 78 8.07 -5.14 -8.52
N GLY A 79 8.82 -6.07 -9.11
CA GLY A 79 10.05 -5.81 -9.85
C GLY A 79 11.30 -5.57 -9.01
N TYR A 80 11.18 -5.55 -7.67
CA TYR A 80 12.34 -5.39 -6.79
C TYR A 80 13.03 -6.73 -6.50
N GLU A 81 14.32 -6.61 -6.17
CA GLU A 81 15.17 -7.66 -5.65
C GLU A 81 15.68 -7.26 -4.27
N ASP A 82 15.78 -8.20 -3.33
CA ASP A 82 16.34 -7.95 -2.00
C ASP A 82 17.87 -8.22 -1.96
N PRO A 83 18.58 -7.84 -0.87
CA PRO A 83 20.01 -8.06 -0.77
C PRO A 83 20.45 -9.54 -0.79
N GLN A 84 19.53 -10.49 -0.63
CA GLN A 84 19.78 -11.92 -0.69
C GLN A 84 19.48 -12.53 -2.07
N GLY A 85 19.12 -11.70 -3.07
CA GLY A 85 18.82 -12.13 -4.43
C GLY A 85 17.40 -12.68 -4.62
N ASN A 86 16.51 -12.58 -3.61
CA ASN A 86 15.11 -12.92 -3.82
C ASN A 86 14.42 -11.81 -4.62
N ARG A 87 13.53 -12.21 -5.54
CA ARG A 87 12.93 -11.29 -6.49
C ARG A 87 11.41 -11.39 -6.52
N SER A 88 10.75 -10.24 -6.54
CA SER A 88 9.33 -10.15 -6.88
C SER A 88 9.16 -10.02 -8.40
N PRO A 89 8.17 -10.73 -8.98
CA PRO A 89 7.83 -10.58 -10.39
C PRO A 89 7.29 -9.18 -10.70
N GLY A 90 7.30 -8.82 -12.00
CA GLY A 90 6.92 -7.50 -12.49
C GLY A 90 8.13 -6.60 -12.75
N GLU A 91 7.88 -5.31 -12.92
CA GLU A 91 8.87 -4.30 -13.19
C GLU A 91 8.86 -3.24 -12.10
N ARG A 92 10.03 -2.85 -11.61
CA ARG A 92 10.16 -1.64 -10.78
C ARG A 92 10.29 -0.41 -11.68
N GLY A 93 9.94 0.75 -11.14
CA GLY A 93 10.18 2.02 -11.81
C GLY A 93 11.67 2.32 -12.02
N LEU A 94 11.95 3.19 -12.96
CA LEU A 94 13.31 3.63 -13.29
C LEU A 94 13.79 4.74 -12.35
N THR A 95 12.84 5.43 -11.71
CA THR A 95 13.10 6.60 -10.85
C THR A 95 12.35 6.47 -9.53
N THR A 96 12.42 7.49 -8.70
CA THR A 96 11.58 7.61 -7.51
C THR A 96 10.24 8.27 -7.86
N GLY A 97 9.13 7.75 -7.38
CA GLY A 97 7.78 8.29 -7.59
C GLY A 97 7.12 7.88 -8.92
N ASP A 98 7.68 6.95 -9.67
CA ASP A 98 7.11 6.42 -10.92
C ASP A 98 6.52 5.01 -10.78
N ASN A 99 6.40 4.52 -9.55
CA ASN A 99 6.19 3.11 -9.24
C ASN A 99 4.82 2.79 -8.58
N TYR A 100 3.89 3.76 -8.56
CA TYR A 100 2.55 3.61 -7.97
C TYR A 100 1.47 3.45 -9.04
N THR A 101 1.81 2.72 -10.10
CA THR A 101 0.94 2.52 -11.26
C THR A 101 -0.15 1.48 -10.98
N PRO A 102 -1.31 1.54 -11.67
CA PRO A 102 -2.42 0.62 -11.44
C PRO A 102 -2.02 -0.87 -11.46
N ASP A 103 -1.17 -1.29 -12.40
CA ASP A 103 -0.71 -2.67 -12.53
C ASP A 103 0.13 -3.13 -11.33
N ARG A 104 0.95 -2.24 -10.76
CA ARG A 104 1.75 -2.53 -9.55
C ARG A 104 0.89 -2.55 -8.29
N LEU A 105 -0.10 -1.66 -8.21
CA LEU A 105 -1.11 -1.69 -7.16
C LEU A 105 -1.94 -2.98 -7.24
N ASP A 106 -2.30 -3.45 -8.44
CA ASP A 106 -3.01 -4.71 -8.63
C ASP A 106 -2.19 -5.91 -8.13
N ALA A 107 -0.89 -5.98 -8.44
CA ALA A 107 -0.01 -7.04 -7.95
C ALA A 107 0.07 -7.07 -6.40
N VAL A 108 0.14 -5.91 -5.74
CA VAL A 108 0.07 -5.83 -4.28
C VAL A 108 -1.32 -6.23 -3.78
N SER A 109 -2.40 -5.74 -4.41
CA SER A 109 -3.78 -6.10 -4.07
C SER A 109 -4.02 -7.61 -4.10
N ASP A 110 -3.49 -8.30 -5.10
CA ASP A 110 -3.60 -9.75 -5.21
C ASP A 110 -2.89 -10.48 -4.05
N SER A 111 -1.77 -9.95 -3.59
CA SER A 111 -1.09 -10.46 -2.40
C SER A 111 -1.92 -10.20 -1.13
N LEU A 112 -2.53 -9.02 -0.98
CA LEU A 112 -3.43 -8.70 0.13
C LEU A 112 -4.67 -9.60 0.12
N ARG A 113 -5.30 -9.85 -1.04
CA ARG A 113 -6.46 -10.77 -1.17
C ARG A 113 -6.11 -12.18 -0.73
N ARG A 114 -4.95 -12.72 -1.17
CA ARG A 114 -4.49 -14.06 -0.73
C ARG A 114 -4.24 -14.11 0.78
N LEU A 115 -3.64 -13.09 1.36
CA LEU A 115 -3.43 -13.00 2.80
C LEU A 115 -4.75 -12.92 3.57
N ARG A 116 -5.71 -12.12 3.10
CA ARG A 116 -7.05 -12.05 3.71
C ARG A 116 -7.80 -13.40 3.61
N ALA A 117 -7.69 -14.10 2.49
CA ALA A 117 -8.27 -15.45 2.32
C ALA A 117 -7.62 -16.47 3.27
N ARG A 118 -6.31 -16.37 3.49
CA ARG A 118 -5.58 -17.24 4.42
C ARG A 118 -5.88 -16.94 5.90
N TYR A 119 -6.15 -15.66 6.22
CA TYR A 119 -6.38 -15.18 7.59
C TYR A 119 -7.72 -14.41 7.69
N PRO A 120 -8.87 -15.06 7.42
CA PRO A 120 -10.15 -14.35 7.23
C PRO A 120 -10.65 -13.61 8.47
N ARG A 121 -10.22 -14.03 9.67
CA ARG A 121 -10.58 -13.39 10.95
C ARG A 121 -9.64 -12.27 11.36
N ALA A 122 -8.50 -12.12 10.70
CA ALA A 122 -7.56 -11.05 11.02
C ALA A 122 -7.99 -9.71 10.43
N ARG A 123 -7.75 -8.63 11.17
CA ARG A 123 -7.80 -7.26 10.64
C ARG A 123 -6.50 -6.97 9.90
N LEU A 124 -6.58 -6.31 8.75
CA LEU A 124 -5.41 -5.99 7.94
C LEU A 124 -5.00 -4.53 8.14
N VAL A 125 -3.80 -4.35 8.66
CA VAL A 125 -3.09 -3.05 8.71
C VAL A 125 -2.07 -3.02 7.58
N LEU A 126 -2.20 -2.06 6.67
CA LEU A 126 -1.22 -1.82 5.63
C LEU A 126 -0.26 -0.72 6.08
N ILE A 127 1.03 -1.04 6.07
CA ILE A 127 2.11 -0.16 6.51
C ILE A 127 3.00 0.16 5.32
N GLY A 128 3.28 1.43 5.09
CA GLY A 128 4.18 1.84 4.03
C GLY A 128 5.23 2.85 4.50
N HIS A 129 6.42 2.78 3.93
CA HIS A 129 7.46 3.77 4.10
C HIS A 129 7.75 4.46 2.77
N SER A 130 7.84 5.80 2.75
CA SER A 130 8.20 6.57 1.56
C SER A 130 7.32 6.22 0.35
N GLY A 131 7.87 5.77 -0.77
CA GLY A 131 7.09 5.30 -1.92
C GLY A 131 6.15 4.13 -1.61
N GLY A 132 6.48 3.27 -0.63
CA GLY A 132 5.56 2.25 -0.13
C GLY A 132 4.38 2.85 0.63
N ALA A 133 4.56 4.01 1.28
CA ALA A 133 3.47 4.75 1.91
C ALA A 133 2.51 5.34 0.88
N ALA A 134 3.02 5.88 -0.23
CA ALA A 134 2.16 6.34 -1.33
C ALA A 134 1.33 5.18 -1.91
N MET A 135 1.96 4.03 -2.19
CA MET A 135 1.22 2.83 -2.64
C MET A 135 0.17 2.37 -1.63
N ALA A 136 0.49 2.38 -0.33
CA ALA A 136 -0.45 1.99 0.72
C ALA A 136 -1.66 2.95 0.79
N ALA A 137 -1.42 4.25 0.65
CA ALA A 137 -2.45 5.27 0.61
C ALA A 137 -3.35 5.14 -0.64
N ASP A 138 -2.75 4.92 -1.82
CA ASP A 138 -3.49 4.66 -3.06
C ASP A 138 -4.34 3.37 -2.95
N LEU A 139 -3.82 2.32 -2.33
CA LEU A 139 -4.56 1.08 -2.10
C LEU A 139 -5.74 1.30 -1.14
N ALA A 140 -5.57 2.07 -0.07
CA ALA A 140 -6.66 2.41 0.83
C ALA A 140 -7.78 3.20 0.14
N GLY A 141 -7.45 4.00 -0.88
CA GLY A 141 -8.42 4.76 -1.66
C GLY A 141 -9.02 4.01 -2.85
N THR A 142 -8.29 3.08 -3.47
CA THR A 142 -8.72 2.39 -4.70
C THR A 142 -9.17 0.94 -4.49
N ARG A 143 -8.80 0.33 -3.36
CA ARG A 143 -9.14 -1.05 -2.96
C ARG A 143 -9.51 -1.07 -1.46
N PRO A 144 -10.46 -0.21 -1.05
CA PRO A 144 -10.74 0.08 0.37
C PRO A 144 -11.12 -1.16 1.17
N GLU A 145 -11.77 -2.14 0.54
CA GLU A 145 -12.16 -3.40 1.18
C GLU A 145 -10.98 -4.26 1.66
N LEU A 146 -9.77 -3.97 1.21
CA LEU A 146 -8.57 -4.71 1.59
C LEU A 146 -7.88 -4.19 2.84
N VAL A 147 -8.19 -2.96 3.30
CA VAL A 147 -7.41 -2.26 4.33
C VAL A 147 -8.31 -1.83 5.48
N ASP A 148 -8.13 -2.43 6.66
CA ASP A 148 -8.86 -2.04 7.89
C ASP A 148 -8.10 -0.94 8.67
N GLY A 149 -6.77 -0.88 8.53
CA GLY A 149 -5.90 0.11 9.15
C GLY A 149 -4.76 0.53 8.22
N LEU A 150 -4.32 1.78 8.30
CA LEU A 150 -3.30 2.37 7.43
C LEU A 150 -2.23 3.09 8.26
N LEU A 151 -0.97 2.71 8.11
CA LEU A 151 0.16 3.42 8.70
C LEU A 151 1.12 3.90 7.62
N LEU A 152 1.32 5.19 7.54
CA LEU A 152 2.17 5.84 6.54
C LEU A 152 3.36 6.52 7.23
N ALA A 153 4.58 6.05 6.93
CA ALA A 153 5.81 6.66 7.38
C ALA A 153 6.48 7.44 6.24
N ALA A 154 6.77 8.72 6.43
CA ALA A 154 7.46 9.59 5.47
C ALA A 154 6.81 9.55 4.07
N CYS A 155 5.52 9.84 3.98
CA CYS A 155 4.71 9.66 2.77
C CYS A 155 4.85 10.84 1.78
N PRO A 156 5.15 10.62 0.49
CA PRO A 156 4.98 11.60 -0.58
C PRO A 156 3.50 11.64 -1.03
N CYS A 157 2.60 11.92 -0.10
CA CYS A 157 1.16 11.72 -0.26
C CYS A 157 0.45 12.75 -1.16
N SER A 158 1.14 13.78 -1.66
CA SER A 158 0.71 14.68 -2.74
C SER A 158 1.74 14.57 -3.85
N LEU A 159 1.55 13.62 -4.76
CA LEU A 159 2.58 13.21 -5.71
C LEU A 159 3.03 14.34 -6.66
N PRO A 160 2.15 15.16 -7.27
CA PRO A 160 2.57 16.24 -8.16
C PRO A 160 3.42 17.28 -7.43
N GLU A 161 2.99 17.74 -6.24
CA GLU A 161 3.72 18.74 -5.45
C GLU A 161 5.04 18.18 -4.92
N TRP A 162 5.05 16.90 -4.50
CA TRP A 162 6.26 16.24 -4.09
C TRP A 162 7.27 16.14 -5.24
N ARG A 163 6.84 15.81 -6.46
CA ARG A 163 7.72 15.78 -7.63
C ARG A 163 8.30 17.15 -7.96
N GLN A 164 7.50 18.23 -7.82
CA GLN A 164 8.00 19.61 -7.96
C GLN A 164 9.06 19.93 -6.89
N HIS A 165 8.82 19.54 -5.63
CA HIS A 165 9.78 19.68 -4.55
C HIS A 165 11.09 18.95 -4.87
N MET A 166 11.01 17.70 -5.32
CA MET A 166 12.19 16.90 -5.67
C MET A 166 12.92 17.43 -6.89
N LYS A 167 12.22 18.00 -7.89
CA LYS A 167 12.85 18.66 -9.04
C LYS A 167 13.66 19.89 -8.63
N ALA A 168 13.16 20.67 -7.70
CA ALA A 168 13.89 21.82 -7.16
C ALA A 168 15.16 21.41 -6.40
N ARG A 169 15.13 20.26 -5.70
CA ARG A 169 16.27 19.71 -4.95
C ARG A 169 17.31 18.98 -5.82
N LEU A 170 16.83 18.29 -6.84
CA LEU A 170 17.62 17.45 -7.75
C LEU A 170 17.31 17.82 -9.20
N PRO A 171 17.79 18.97 -9.68
CA PRO A 171 17.42 19.50 -11.01
C PRO A 171 17.80 18.56 -12.18
N ALA A 172 18.84 17.73 -12.00
CA ALA A 172 19.29 16.77 -13.02
C ALA A 172 18.40 15.51 -13.08
N ALA A 173 17.62 15.21 -12.02
CA ALA A 173 16.74 14.05 -11.99
C ALA A 173 15.43 14.32 -12.74
N PRO A 174 14.80 13.27 -13.33
CA PRO A 174 13.65 13.41 -14.24
C PRO A 174 12.31 13.58 -13.51
N PHE A 175 12.25 14.39 -12.43
CA PHE A 175 11.02 14.64 -11.68
C PHE A 175 9.98 15.49 -12.41
N ASP A 176 10.36 16.16 -13.50
CA ASP A 176 9.50 16.90 -14.41
C ASP A 176 8.87 16.03 -15.52
N GLN A 177 9.34 14.79 -15.69
CA GLN A 177 8.78 13.89 -16.69
C GLN A 177 7.42 13.35 -16.22
N PRO A 178 6.44 13.16 -17.14
CA PRO A 178 5.16 12.54 -16.79
C PRO A 178 5.36 11.13 -16.23
N VAL A 179 4.57 10.79 -15.20
CA VAL A 179 4.51 9.44 -14.63
C VAL A 179 3.07 8.93 -14.63
N ARG A 180 2.90 7.60 -14.67
CA ARG A 180 1.60 6.94 -14.60
C ARG A 180 1.18 6.56 -13.19
N SER A 181 1.98 6.96 -12.20
CA SER A 181 1.66 6.75 -10.78
C SER A 181 0.38 7.47 -10.41
N LEU A 182 -0.42 6.84 -9.55
CA LEU A 182 -1.55 7.48 -8.91
C LEU A 182 -1.05 8.49 -7.87
N ASP A 183 -1.94 9.40 -7.48
CA ASP A 183 -1.69 10.39 -6.44
C ASP A 183 -2.58 10.07 -5.23
N PRO A 184 -1.98 9.77 -4.05
CA PRO A 184 -2.74 9.46 -2.85
C PRO A 184 -3.79 10.51 -2.49
N LEU A 185 -3.48 11.80 -2.69
CA LEU A 185 -4.42 12.87 -2.38
C LEU A 185 -5.65 12.88 -3.31
N GLN A 186 -5.52 12.38 -4.54
CA GLN A 186 -6.64 12.22 -5.46
C GLN A 186 -7.46 10.96 -5.18
N THR A 187 -6.82 9.89 -4.68
CA THR A 187 -7.50 8.62 -4.40
C THR A 187 -8.15 8.57 -3.01
N VAL A 188 -7.79 9.46 -2.08
CA VAL A 188 -8.29 9.48 -0.69
C VAL A 188 -9.82 9.47 -0.58
N GLY A 189 -10.52 10.01 -1.59
CA GLY A 189 -11.97 10.01 -1.67
C GLY A 189 -12.64 8.63 -1.62
N GLY A 190 -11.94 7.57 -2.00
CA GLY A 190 -12.45 6.20 -1.96
C GLY A 190 -12.20 5.45 -0.65
N ALA A 191 -11.42 6.00 0.30
CA ALA A 191 -11.13 5.34 1.56
C ALA A 191 -12.41 5.09 2.38
N GLN A 192 -12.51 3.94 3.07
CA GLN A 192 -13.66 3.60 3.92
C GLN A 192 -13.72 4.52 5.15
N LEU A 193 -14.94 4.87 5.58
CA LEU A 193 -15.13 5.76 6.72
C LEU A 193 -14.73 5.13 8.07
N ASP A 194 -14.72 3.81 8.16
CA ASP A 194 -14.28 3.05 9.34
C ASP A 194 -12.79 2.71 9.33
N LEU A 195 -12.05 3.14 8.29
CA LEU A 195 -10.59 3.07 8.26
C LEU A 195 -10.00 3.76 9.49
N ARG A 196 -8.95 3.18 10.07
CA ARG A 196 -8.11 3.84 11.08
C ARG A 196 -6.77 4.17 10.46
N ALA A 197 -6.34 5.42 10.57
CA ALA A 197 -5.09 5.86 9.96
C ALA A 197 -4.11 6.42 10.98
N ALA A 198 -2.83 6.18 10.76
CA ALA A 198 -1.74 6.84 11.45
C ALA A 198 -0.70 7.31 10.40
N LEU A 199 -0.21 8.53 10.57
CA LEU A 199 0.84 9.10 9.72
C LEU A 199 1.96 9.61 10.62
N VAL A 200 3.19 9.23 10.29
CA VAL A 200 4.38 9.65 11.02
C VAL A 200 5.40 10.21 10.02
N VAL A 201 5.97 11.36 10.32
CA VAL A 201 6.95 12.01 9.44
C VAL A 201 8.01 12.72 10.26
N GLY A 202 9.28 12.72 9.79
CA GLY A 202 10.35 13.50 10.40
C GLY A 202 10.16 15.01 10.16
N ALA A 203 10.40 15.83 11.19
CA ALA A 203 10.32 17.29 11.07
C ALA A 203 11.34 17.85 10.07
N ASP A 204 12.50 17.20 10.03
CA ASP A 204 13.65 17.60 9.22
C ASP A 204 13.82 16.73 7.97
N ASP A 205 12.73 16.04 7.55
CA ASP A 205 12.73 15.20 6.35
C ASP A 205 12.84 16.06 5.07
N PRO A 206 14.00 16.00 4.38
CA PRO A 206 14.19 16.79 3.17
C PRO A 206 13.61 16.14 1.92
N ILE A 207 13.25 14.85 1.98
CA ILE A 207 12.72 14.06 0.85
C ILE A 207 11.20 14.19 0.81
N THR A 208 10.54 13.94 1.95
CA THR A 208 9.09 14.04 2.11
C THR A 208 8.73 14.96 3.28
N PRO A 209 8.99 16.28 3.17
CA PRO A 209 8.66 17.24 4.22
C PRO A 209 7.23 17.06 4.77
N PRO A 210 6.99 17.40 6.05
CA PRO A 210 5.72 17.16 6.75
C PRO A 210 4.46 17.62 6.02
N LYS A 211 4.56 18.63 5.16
CA LYS A 211 3.43 19.18 4.41
C LYS A 211 2.69 18.15 3.55
N PHE A 212 3.40 17.17 2.98
CA PHE A 212 2.77 16.15 2.12
C PHE A 212 1.95 15.13 2.92
N SER A 213 2.50 14.63 4.03
CA SER A 213 1.76 13.78 4.96
C SER A 213 0.61 14.52 5.63
N ARG A 214 0.80 15.80 5.97
CA ARG A 214 -0.24 16.66 6.56
C ARG A 214 -1.44 16.81 5.64
N ALA A 215 -1.23 17.13 4.36
CA ALA A 215 -2.31 17.29 3.39
C ALA A 215 -3.19 16.03 3.31
N TYR A 216 -2.58 14.86 3.32
CA TYR A 216 -3.32 13.60 3.29
C TYR A 216 -4.04 13.33 4.63
N ALA A 217 -3.41 13.61 5.78
CA ALA A 217 -4.05 13.49 7.09
C ALA A 217 -5.26 14.41 7.22
N GLU A 218 -5.17 15.66 6.75
CA GLU A 218 -6.28 16.61 6.70
C GLU A 218 -7.42 16.13 5.79
N ALA A 219 -7.09 15.57 4.62
CA ALA A 219 -8.09 15.01 3.72
C ALA A 219 -8.84 13.81 4.34
N LEU A 220 -8.15 12.92 5.07
CA LEU A 220 -8.78 11.85 5.83
C LEU A 220 -9.67 12.40 6.96
N ALA A 221 -9.19 13.38 7.72
CA ALA A 221 -9.93 14.00 8.82
C ALA A 221 -11.20 14.71 8.34
N LEU A 222 -11.16 15.42 7.21
CA LEU A 222 -12.31 16.05 6.58
C LEU A 222 -13.38 15.03 6.16
N ARG A 223 -13.01 13.79 5.92
CA ARG A 223 -13.93 12.68 5.67
C ARG A 223 -14.46 12.01 6.94
N GLY A 224 -14.05 12.46 8.12
CA GLY A 224 -14.41 11.86 9.40
C GLY A 224 -13.62 10.58 9.74
N ILE A 225 -12.55 10.29 9.02
CA ILE A 225 -11.70 9.12 9.26
C ILE A 225 -10.77 9.41 10.44
N ALA A 226 -10.77 8.53 11.46
CA ALA A 226 -9.92 8.69 12.64
C ALA A 226 -8.43 8.59 12.26
N THR A 227 -7.70 9.68 12.47
CA THR A 227 -6.31 9.84 12.00
C THR A 227 -5.40 10.33 13.14
N ASP A 228 -4.32 9.58 13.41
CA ASP A 228 -3.22 9.97 14.31
C ASP A 228 -2.06 10.50 13.45
N TYR A 229 -1.83 11.83 13.48
CA TYR A 229 -0.75 12.46 12.71
C TYR A 229 0.35 12.96 13.64
N ARG A 230 1.59 12.53 13.37
CA ARG A 230 2.75 12.86 14.19
C ARG A 230 3.93 13.35 13.37
N VAL A 231 4.54 14.44 13.84
CA VAL A 231 5.78 15.01 13.31
C VAL A 231 6.89 14.81 14.36
N LEU A 232 7.98 14.14 13.97
CA LEU A 232 9.06 13.77 14.88
C LEU A 232 10.18 14.82 14.84
N PRO A 233 10.39 15.58 15.93
CA PRO A 233 11.46 16.59 15.97
C PRO A 233 12.84 15.95 15.78
N GLY A 234 13.71 16.59 14.99
CA GLY A 234 15.10 16.15 14.76
C GLY A 234 15.23 14.87 13.92
N LYS A 235 14.14 14.38 13.32
CA LYS A 235 14.17 13.18 12.46
C LYS A 235 14.08 13.55 10.98
N GLY A 236 14.87 12.82 10.17
CA GLY A 236 14.86 12.91 8.70
C GLY A 236 13.90 11.93 8.05
N HIS A 237 14.30 11.38 6.89
CA HIS A 237 13.47 10.50 6.05
C HIS A 237 13.39 9.05 6.54
N ASP A 238 14.51 8.52 7.02
CA ASP A 238 14.62 7.10 7.40
C ASP A 238 14.10 6.89 8.83
N ILE A 239 12.78 6.76 8.95
CA ILE A 239 12.08 6.67 10.23
C ILE A 239 11.27 5.38 10.42
N LEU A 240 11.34 4.40 9.50
CA LEU A 240 10.49 3.22 9.59
C LEU A 240 10.72 2.45 10.91
N ASP A 241 11.96 2.37 11.38
CA ASP A 241 12.37 1.71 12.62
C ASP A 241 12.30 2.61 13.87
N ASP A 242 11.82 3.87 13.71
CA ASP A 242 11.67 4.78 14.85
C ASP A 242 10.67 4.22 15.87
N PRO A 243 10.95 4.33 17.17
CA PRO A 243 10.06 3.87 18.23
C PRO A 243 8.63 4.41 18.13
N GLU A 244 8.44 5.62 17.59
CA GLU A 244 7.10 6.19 17.41
C GLU A 244 6.32 5.50 16.27
N VAL A 245 6.99 5.10 15.18
CA VAL A 245 6.35 4.32 14.11
C VAL A 245 5.92 2.95 14.61
N LEU A 246 6.76 2.28 15.41
CA LEU A 246 6.41 1.03 16.08
C LEU A 246 5.21 1.21 17.02
N SER A 247 5.23 2.26 17.85
CA SER A 247 4.14 2.58 18.77
C SER A 247 2.84 2.97 18.06
N ALA A 248 2.92 3.67 16.92
CA ALA A 248 1.77 3.97 16.08
C ALA A 248 1.13 2.70 15.51
N ALA A 249 1.93 1.72 15.09
CA ALA A 249 1.43 0.42 14.64
C ALA A 249 0.74 -0.35 15.77
N GLU A 250 1.29 -0.32 17.00
CA GLU A 250 0.68 -0.93 18.19
C GLU A 250 -0.67 -0.30 18.52
N ARG A 251 -0.74 1.04 18.58
CA ARG A 251 -1.99 1.77 18.84
C ARG A 251 -3.04 1.46 17.78
N LEU A 252 -2.63 1.46 16.51
CA LEU A 252 -3.51 1.17 15.38
C LEU A 252 -4.06 -0.26 15.47
N ALA A 253 -3.21 -1.25 15.70
CA ALA A 253 -3.62 -2.65 15.86
C ALA A 253 -4.60 -2.84 17.04
N ALA A 254 -4.36 -2.13 18.17
CA ALA A 254 -5.23 -2.18 19.35
C ALA A 254 -6.58 -1.49 19.12
N ALA A 255 -6.63 -0.45 18.29
CA ALA A 255 -7.84 0.34 18.01
C ALA A 255 -8.79 -0.34 16.99
N LEU A 256 -8.32 -1.34 16.26
CA LEU A 256 -9.16 -2.05 15.28
C LEU A 256 -10.14 -3.00 16.01
N PRO A 257 -11.45 -2.96 15.69
CA PRO A 257 -12.41 -3.88 16.25
C PRO A 257 -12.08 -5.33 15.85
N LYS A 258 -12.21 -6.28 16.76
CA LYS A 258 -12.02 -7.70 16.40
C LYS A 258 -13.10 -8.14 15.40
N LYS A 259 -12.73 -8.97 14.42
CA LYS A 259 -13.73 -9.68 13.60
C LYS A 259 -14.34 -10.80 14.45
N GLY A 260 -15.66 -10.82 14.51
CA GLY A 260 -16.41 -11.88 15.18
C GLY A 260 -16.21 -13.25 14.52
#